data_8999a7307f35e12ae7ea2d57e1f3b28f
#
_entry.id   8999a7307f35e12ae7ea2d57e1f3b28f
#
_cell.length_a   1.000
_cell.length_b   1.000
_cell.length_c   1.000
_cell.angle_alpha   90.00
_cell.angle_beta   90.00
_cell.angle_gamma   90.00
#
_symmetry.space_group_name_H-M   'P 1'
#
loop_
_entity.id
_entity.type
_entity.pdbx_description
1 polymer ?
#
loop_
_entity_poly.entity_id
_entity_poly.type
_entity_poly.pdbx_seq_one_letter_code
_entity_poly.pdbx_strand_id
1 'polypeptide(L)'
;LNNYDLLYTTCGKTSSFPSEICTFCLNFSDFIMQISEAVFAEKRHIMIYGIGCDLCDTARMAKSLGGPHGSTFAARVFGPAEREALGLSEGNSSPLSAHKAASAAADFAAKEAFLKAAGTGLAGPFALCEIEAVRLESGAPEYRFSGGSAQWMDEHHLRAKLSLSHDGGMALAFCILETET
;
A
#
# COMPACT_ATOMS: atom_id res chain seq x y z
N LEU A 1 19.85 -28.65 23.48
CA LEU A 1 19.20 -29.91 23.10
C LEU A 1 17.77 -29.55 22.73
N ASN A 2 17.50 -29.49 21.41
CA ASN A 2 16.17 -29.15 20.87
C ASN A 2 15.21 -30.32 21.14
N ASN A 3 13.95 -30.01 21.48
CA ASN A 3 12.87 -30.97 21.73
C ASN A 3 12.63 -31.98 20.56
N TYR A 4 13.28 -31.85 19.44
CA TYR A 4 13.21 -32.72 18.28
C TYR A 4 14.08 -33.99 18.44
N ASP A 5 15.19 -33.91 19.18
CA ASP A 5 16.07 -35.06 19.42
C ASP A 5 15.43 -36.11 20.33
N LEU A 6 14.40 -35.73 21.12
CA LEU A 6 13.72 -36.63 22.04
C LEU A 6 12.71 -37.55 21.34
N LEU A 7 12.15 -37.12 20.18
CA LEU A 7 11.20 -37.92 19.40
C LEU A 7 11.90 -38.99 18.53
N TYR A 8 13.12 -38.73 18.08
CA TYR A 8 13.91 -39.68 17.28
C TYR A 8 14.52 -40.81 18.13
N THR A 9 14.78 -40.54 19.40
CA THR A 9 15.41 -41.53 20.31
C THR A 9 14.40 -42.56 20.86
N THR A 10 13.12 -42.26 20.85
CA THR A 10 12.09 -43.17 21.40
C THR A 10 11.49 -44.12 20.37
N CYS A 11 11.64 -43.83 19.07
CA CYS A 11 11.11 -44.71 18.02
C CYS A 11 12.07 -45.82 17.57
N GLY A 12 13.31 -45.85 18.06
CA GLY A 12 14.39 -46.72 17.54
C GLY A 12 14.61 -48.06 18.26
N LYS A 13 13.84 -48.47 19.28
CA LYS A 13 14.16 -49.65 20.10
C LYS A 13 13.00 -50.51 20.55
N THR A 14 12.01 -50.80 19.71
CA THR A 14 11.10 -51.94 19.97
C THR A 14 10.76 -52.67 18.68
N SER A 15 11.21 -53.93 18.60
CA SER A 15 11.15 -54.83 17.46
C SER A 15 9.76 -55.45 17.24
N SER A 16 8.68 -54.74 17.46
CA SER A 16 7.32 -55.29 17.31
C SER A 16 6.24 -54.23 17.05
N PHE A 17 6.49 -53.27 16.12
CA PHE A 17 5.40 -52.42 15.60
C PHE A 17 5.02 -52.83 14.18
N PRO A 18 3.70 -52.88 13.83
CA PRO A 18 3.26 -53.17 12.47
C PRO A 18 3.83 -52.10 11.48
N SER A 19 4.20 -52.55 10.30
CA SER A 19 4.81 -51.72 9.22
C SER A 19 3.94 -50.53 8.81
N GLU A 20 2.65 -50.57 9.05
CA GLU A 20 1.70 -49.49 8.71
C GLU A 20 1.83 -48.25 9.60
N ILE A 21 2.24 -48.42 10.87
CA ILE A 21 2.44 -47.28 11.80
C ILE A 21 3.70 -46.52 11.44
N CYS A 22 4.72 -47.21 10.93
CA CYS A 22 5.96 -46.58 10.52
C CYS A 22 5.77 -45.66 9.26
N THR A 23 4.93 -46.09 8.31
CA THR A 23 4.62 -45.29 7.10
C THR A 23 3.76 -44.05 7.43
N PHE A 24 2.86 -44.17 8.41
CA PHE A 24 2.04 -43.05 8.87
C PHE A 24 2.89 -42.00 9.61
N CYS A 25 3.84 -42.42 10.44
CA CYS A 25 4.75 -41.54 11.16
C CYS A 25 5.69 -40.82 10.21
N LEU A 26 6.23 -41.47 9.15
CA LEU A 26 7.06 -40.85 8.14
C LEU A 26 6.27 -39.81 7.32
N ASN A 27 5.05 -40.16 6.87
CA ASN A 27 4.22 -39.21 6.13
C ASN A 27 3.77 -38.01 6.98
N PHE A 28 3.55 -38.19 8.27
CA PHE A 28 3.20 -37.11 9.18
C PHE A 28 4.40 -36.20 9.47
N SER A 29 5.60 -36.77 9.63
CA SER A 29 6.83 -35.99 9.79
C SER A 29 7.14 -35.17 8.54
N ASP A 30 7.02 -35.75 7.34
CA ASP A 30 7.21 -35.05 6.07
C ASP A 30 6.13 -33.97 5.87
N PHE A 31 4.90 -34.22 6.25
CA PHE A 31 3.82 -33.24 6.22
C PHE A 31 4.07 -32.07 7.18
N ILE A 32 4.53 -32.32 8.40
CA ILE A 32 4.91 -31.28 9.36
C ILE A 32 6.12 -30.50 8.87
N MET A 33 7.13 -31.16 8.28
CA MET A 33 8.28 -30.50 7.66
C MET A 33 7.85 -29.59 6.51
N GLN A 34 6.99 -30.06 5.61
CA GLN A 34 6.46 -29.23 4.50
C GLN A 34 5.65 -28.04 5.00
N ILE A 35 4.84 -28.20 6.05
CA ILE A 35 4.11 -27.08 6.67
C ILE A 35 5.11 -26.12 7.33
N SER A 36 6.13 -26.62 8.02
CA SER A 36 7.12 -25.75 8.66
C SER A 36 7.93 -24.97 7.63
N GLU A 37 8.34 -25.59 6.52
CA GLU A 37 9.00 -24.90 5.41
C GLU A 37 8.08 -23.88 4.74
N ALA A 38 6.80 -24.22 4.51
CA ALA A 38 5.83 -23.27 3.96
C ALA A 38 5.55 -22.10 4.91
N VAL A 39 5.45 -22.34 6.21
CA VAL A 39 5.27 -21.28 7.23
C VAL A 39 6.55 -20.47 7.43
N PHE A 40 7.74 -21.07 7.30
CA PHE A 40 9.02 -20.36 7.35
C PHE A 40 9.35 -19.62 6.04
N ALA A 41 8.91 -20.13 4.88
CA ALA A 41 9.12 -19.46 3.58
C ALA A 41 8.31 -18.16 3.47
N GLU A 42 7.31 -17.93 4.34
CA GLU A 42 6.46 -16.74 4.31
C GLU A 42 6.86 -15.64 5.31
N LYS A 43 8.03 -15.73 5.93
CA LYS A 43 8.65 -14.57 6.60
C LYS A 43 9.25 -13.65 5.53
N ARG A 44 8.41 -12.97 4.76
CA ARG A 44 8.85 -11.82 3.98
C ARG A 44 9.43 -10.81 4.97
N HIS A 45 10.69 -10.55 4.87
CA HIS A 45 11.31 -9.46 5.62
C HIS A 45 10.83 -8.14 5.00
N ILE A 46 9.73 -7.61 5.53
CA ILE A 46 9.25 -6.29 5.16
C ILE A 46 10.14 -5.29 5.89
N MET A 47 10.84 -4.44 5.12
CA MET A 47 11.60 -3.33 5.67
C MET A 47 10.95 -2.01 5.26
N ILE A 48 10.89 -1.07 6.17
CA ILE A 48 10.42 0.28 5.87
C ILE A 48 11.51 0.99 5.06
N TYR A 49 11.20 1.32 3.82
CA TYR A 49 12.03 2.11 2.93
C TYR A 49 11.94 3.60 3.27
N GLY A 50 10.72 4.09 3.51
CA GLY A 50 10.49 5.48 3.83
C GLY A 50 9.10 5.74 4.41
N ILE A 51 9.00 6.88 5.09
CA ILE A 51 7.76 7.34 5.72
C ILE A 51 7.53 8.79 5.30
N GLY A 52 6.28 9.12 4.99
CA GLY A 52 5.89 10.47 4.67
C GLY A 52 4.51 10.82 5.21
N CYS A 53 4.34 12.07 5.59
CA CYS A 53 3.04 12.61 5.92
C CYS A 53 2.88 14.01 5.33
N ASP A 54 1.64 14.36 5.01
CA ASP A 54 1.29 15.70 4.54
C ASP A 54 -0.07 16.14 5.03
N LEU A 55 -0.25 17.45 5.09
CA LEU A 55 -1.47 18.10 5.55
C LEU A 55 -1.93 19.14 4.53
N CYS A 56 -3.17 19.03 4.04
CA CYS A 56 -3.73 19.92 3.04
C CYS A 56 -5.00 20.62 3.56
N ASP A 57 -5.06 21.95 3.41
CA ASP A 57 -6.23 22.77 3.70
C ASP A 57 -7.31 22.56 2.61
N THR A 58 -8.52 22.16 3.02
CA THR A 58 -9.63 21.85 2.12
C THR A 58 -10.18 23.09 1.42
N ALA A 59 -10.19 24.25 2.07
CA ALA A 59 -10.68 25.50 1.48
C ALA A 59 -9.68 26.00 0.42
N ARG A 60 -8.37 25.88 0.68
CA ARG A 60 -7.31 26.18 -0.30
C ARG A 60 -7.44 25.28 -1.52
N MET A 61 -7.68 23.98 -1.33
CA MET A 61 -7.88 23.03 -2.43
C MET A 61 -9.11 23.40 -3.26
N ALA A 62 -10.24 23.67 -2.62
CA ALA A 62 -11.46 24.12 -3.29
C ALA A 62 -11.24 25.39 -4.12
N LYS A 63 -10.51 26.37 -3.56
CA LYS A 63 -10.15 27.60 -4.27
C LYS A 63 -9.26 27.33 -5.49
N SER A 64 -8.29 26.44 -5.38
CA SER A 64 -7.39 26.09 -6.49
C SER A 64 -8.15 25.42 -7.62
N LEU A 65 -9.06 24.50 -7.31
CA LEU A 65 -9.87 23.78 -8.30
C LEU A 65 -11.00 24.65 -8.89
N GLY A 66 -11.56 25.58 -8.13
CA GLY A 66 -12.59 26.53 -8.60
C GLY A 66 -12.04 27.77 -9.28
N GLY A 67 -10.73 27.96 -9.33
CA GLY A 67 -10.08 29.12 -9.92
C GLY A 67 -9.99 29.05 -11.46
N PRO A 68 -9.53 30.14 -12.10
CA PRO A 68 -9.46 30.22 -13.57
C PRO A 68 -8.55 29.19 -14.23
N HIS A 69 -7.62 28.60 -13.49
CA HIS A 69 -6.72 27.53 -13.94
C HIS A 69 -7.05 26.17 -13.29
N GLY A 70 -8.24 26.03 -12.73
CA GLY A 70 -8.64 24.84 -11.98
C GLY A 70 -8.60 23.55 -12.80
N SER A 71 -9.05 23.59 -14.07
CA SER A 71 -8.97 22.43 -14.97
C SER A 71 -7.55 22.02 -15.30
N THR A 72 -6.66 22.98 -15.55
CA THR A 72 -5.23 22.71 -15.81
C THR A 72 -4.56 22.17 -14.56
N PHE A 73 -4.86 22.72 -13.38
CA PHE A 73 -4.38 22.21 -12.10
C PHE A 73 -4.86 20.78 -11.87
N ALA A 74 -6.16 20.52 -12.06
CA ALA A 74 -6.75 19.19 -11.92
C ALA A 74 -6.07 18.15 -12.83
N ALA A 75 -5.85 18.49 -14.09
CA ALA A 75 -5.22 17.59 -15.06
C ALA A 75 -3.74 17.27 -14.73
N ARG A 76 -3.03 18.20 -14.10
CA ARG A 76 -1.62 18.01 -13.71
C ARG A 76 -1.45 17.27 -12.39
N VAL A 77 -2.44 17.36 -11.51
CA VAL A 77 -2.35 16.84 -10.15
C VAL A 77 -3.08 15.50 -10.00
N PHE A 78 -4.30 15.41 -10.52
CA PHE A 78 -5.16 14.25 -10.31
C PHE A 78 -5.17 13.32 -11.52
N GLY A 79 -5.00 12.04 -11.28
CA GLY A 79 -5.09 11.01 -12.30
C GLY A 79 -6.54 10.79 -12.78
N PRO A 80 -6.75 9.95 -13.80
CA PRO A 80 -8.06 9.73 -14.40
C PRO A 80 -9.13 9.25 -13.41
N ALA A 81 -8.80 8.27 -12.56
CA ALA A 81 -9.76 7.71 -11.59
C ALA A 81 -10.13 8.74 -10.49
N GLU A 82 -9.17 9.52 -10.02
CA GLU A 82 -9.44 10.60 -9.06
C GLU A 82 -10.32 11.68 -9.68
N ARG A 83 -10.04 12.11 -10.91
CA ARG A 83 -10.85 13.14 -11.60
C ARG A 83 -12.27 12.68 -11.82
N GLU A 84 -12.47 11.40 -12.14
CA GLU A 84 -13.81 10.81 -12.27
C GLU A 84 -14.56 10.84 -10.92
N ALA A 85 -13.92 10.32 -9.86
CA ALA A 85 -14.50 10.27 -8.51
C ALA A 85 -14.83 11.67 -7.95
N LEU A 86 -13.96 12.65 -8.21
CA LEU A 86 -14.15 14.04 -7.79
C LEU A 86 -15.12 14.82 -8.68
N GLY A 87 -15.45 14.31 -9.88
CA GLY A 87 -16.27 14.99 -10.87
C GLY A 87 -15.57 16.19 -11.51
N LEU A 88 -14.26 16.07 -11.71
CA LEU A 88 -13.38 17.08 -12.33
C LEU A 88 -13.23 16.87 -13.84
N SER A 89 -14.26 16.37 -14.50
CA SER A 89 -14.27 16.16 -15.96
C SER A 89 -14.23 17.48 -16.71
N GLU A 90 -13.69 17.46 -17.93
CA GLU A 90 -13.64 18.65 -18.79
C GLU A 90 -15.05 19.22 -19.02
N GLY A 91 -15.21 20.53 -18.86
CA GLY A 91 -16.48 21.23 -19.04
C GLY A 91 -17.39 21.32 -17.81
N ASN A 92 -17.05 20.71 -16.69
CA ASN A 92 -17.83 20.84 -15.47
C ASN A 92 -17.33 22.04 -14.64
N SER A 93 -18.03 23.16 -14.71
CA SER A 93 -17.73 24.40 -13.96
C SER A 93 -18.48 24.50 -12.63
N SER A 94 -19.14 23.43 -12.19
CA SER A 94 -19.89 23.46 -10.93
C SER A 94 -18.93 23.54 -9.73
N PRO A 95 -19.25 24.37 -8.72
CA PRO A 95 -18.46 24.42 -7.49
C PRO A 95 -18.38 23.02 -6.85
N LEU A 96 -17.20 22.64 -6.39
CA LEU A 96 -17.03 21.40 -5.64
C LEU A 96 -17.85 21.46 -4.35
N SER A 97 -18.57 20.37 -4.05
CA SER A 97 -19.15 20.20 -2.72
C SER A 97 -18.05 20.15 -1.65
N ALA A 98 -18.38 20.51 -0.41
CA ALA A 98 -17.42 20.43 0.70
C ALA A 98 -16.79 19.04 0.85
N HIS A 99 -17.58 17.98 0.64
CA HIS A 99 -17.09 16.60 0.66
C HIS A 99 -16.07 16.33 -0.45
N LYS A 100 -16.34 16.74 -1.68
CA LYS A 100 -15.40 16.57 -2.81
C LYS A 100 -14.13 17.39 -2.63
N ALA A 101 -14.24 18.60 -2.05
CA ALA A 101 -13.07 19.41 -1.72
C ALA A 101 -12.19 18.74 -0.65
N ALA A 102 -12.81 18.13 0.37
CA ALA A 102 -12.07 17.36 1.38
C ALA A 102 -11.41 16.12 0.78
N SER A 103 -12.09 15.39 -0.11
CA SER A 103 -11.51 14.26 -0.83
C SER A 103 -10.33 14.68 -1.70
N ALA A 104 -10.47 15.75 -2.48
CA ALA A 104 -9.39 16.29 -3.31
C ALA A 104 -8.17 16.74 -2.46
N ALA A 105 -8.43 17.35 -1.30
CA ALA A 105 -7.35 17.72 -0.38
C ALA A 105 -6.63 16.49 0.20
N ALA A 106 -7.37 15.42 0.52
CA ALA A 106 -6.81 14.17 1.01
C ALA A 106 -5.97 13.45 -0.07
N ASP A 107 -6.48 13.43 -1.31
CA ASP A 107 -5.77 12.82 -2.44
C ASP A 107 -4.49 13.62 -2.78
N PHE A 108 -4.53 14.94 -2.70
CA PHE A 108 -3.32 15.77 -2.84
C PHE A 108 -2.32 15.50 -1.71
N ALA A 109 -2.78 15.49 -0.45
CA ALA A 109 -1.92 15.17 0.69
C ALA A 109 -1.29 13.77 0.57
N ALA A 110 -2.03 12.77 0.00
CA ALA A 110 -1.49 11.45 -0.26
C ALA A 110 -0.29 11.49 -1.21
N LYS A 111 -0.36 12.27 -2.30
CA LYS A 111 0.73 12.41 -3.26
C LYS A 111 1.96 13.04 -2.63
N GLU A 112 1.78 14.12 -1.88
CA GLU A 112 2.86 14.78 -1.15
C GLU A 112 3.48 13.85 -0.08
N ALA A 113 2.65 13.07 0.63
CA ALA A 113 3.11 12.07 1.59
C ALA A 113 3.96 10.99 0.90
N PHE A 114 3.55 10.51 -0.28
CA PHE A 114 4.34 9.57 -1.08
C PHE A 114 5.69 10.17 -1.48
N LEU A 115 5.71 11.39 -2.00
CA LEU A 115 6.96 12.06 -2.42
C LEU A 115 7.94 12.25 -1.25
N LYS A 116 7.41 12.51 -0.05
CA LYS A 116 8.21 12.58 1.18
C LYS A 116 8.76 11.20 1.57
N ALA A 117 7.94 10.16 1.49
CA ALA A 117 8.37 8.78 1.76
C ALA A 117 9.43 8.31 0.76
N ALA A 118 9.32 8.68 -0.50
CA ALA A 118 10.31 8.40 -1.54
C ALA A 118 11.59 9.22 -1.39
N GLY A 119 11.60 10.28 -0.55
CA GLY A 119 12.75 11.15 -0.33
C GLY A 119 13.07 12.11 -1.48
N THR A 120 12.20 12.23 -2.47
CA THR A 120 12.46 13.00 -3.70
C THR A 120 11.82 14.39 -3.69
N GLY A 121 10.75 14.58 -2.94
CA GLY A 121 9.92 15.79 -3.02
C GLY A 121 9.38 16.04 -4.44
N LEU A 122 8.84 17.22 -4.68
CA LEU A 122 8.28 17.64 -5.98
C LEU A 122 9.32 17.74 -7.11
N ALA A 123 10.60 17.79 -6.79
CA ALA A 123 11.68 17.85 -7.78
C ALA A 123 12.07 16.45 -8.31
N GLY A 124 11.43 15.39 -7.85
CA GLY A 124 11.68 14.03 -8.27
C GLY A 124 11.14 13.71 -9.68
N PRO A 125 11.34 12.49 -10.15
CA PRO A 125 10.96 12.07 -11.50
C PRO A 125 9.45 11.82 -11.67
N PHE A 126 8.65 12.08 -10.64
CA PHE A 126 7.25 11.71 -10.60
C PHE A 126 6.31 12.79 -11.13
N ALA A 127 5.35 12.40 -11.95
CA ALA A 127 4.19 13.23 -12.26
C ALA A 127 3.09 12.96 -11.23
N LEU A 128 2.54 14.01 -10.61
CA LEU A 128 1.50 13.86 -9.58
C LEU A 128 0.27 13.09 -10.07
N CYS A 129 -0.11 13.26 -11.34
CA CYS A 129 -1.24 12.55 -11.93
C CYS A 129 -0.98 11.05 -12.17
N GLU A 130 0.25 10.57 -12.03
CA GLU A 130 0.61 9.14 -12.08
C GLU A 130 0.51 8.45 -10.72
N ILE A 131 0.30 9.21 -9.64
CA ILE A 131 0.16 8.73 -8.26
C ILE A 131 -1.29 8.97 -7.85
N GLU A 132 -2.15 7.98 -7.95
CA GLU A 132 -3.56 8.14 -7.61
C GLU A 132 -3.86 7.58 -6.22
N ALA A 133 -4.67 8.32 -5.44
CA ALA A 133 -5.26 7.84 -4.19
C ALA A 133 -6.70 7.39 -4.47
N VAL A 134 -6.91 6.09 -4.59
CA VAL A 134 -8.21 5.49 -4.88
C VAL A 134 -8.87 4.93 -3.62
N ARG A 135 -10.17 4.66 -3.68
CA ARG A 135 -10.91 4.00 -2.60
C ARG A 135 -11.33 2.62 -3.08
N LEU A 136 -10.99 1.60 -2.30
CA LEU A 136 -11.47 0.24 -2.51
C LEU A 136 -12.97 0.14 -2.20
N GLU A 137 -13.60 -0.96 -2.57
CA GLU A 137 -15.00 -1.24 -2.23
C GLU A 137 -15.27 -1.22 -0.71
N SER A 138 -14.25 -1.58 0.08
CA SER A 138 -14.28 -1.48 1.55
C SER A 138 -14.25 -0.05 2.09
N GLY A 139 -13.98 0.95 1.22
CA GLY A 139 -13.72 2.34 1.59
C GLY A 139 -12.27 2.62 1.98
N ALA A 140 -11.42 1.62 2.09
CA ALA A 140 -10.01 1.81 2.44
C ALA A 140 -9.27 2.56 1.31
N PRO A 141 -8.39 3.53 1.64
CA PRO A 141 -7.57 4.21 0.66
C PRO A 141 -6.41 3.34 0.21
N GLU A 142 -6.07 3.42 -1.08
CA GLU A 142 -4.96 2.72 -1.69
C GLU A 142 -4.26 3.60 -2.71
N TYR A 143 -2.95 3.42 -2.88
CA TYR A 143 -2.23 4.03 -3.99
C TYR A 143 -2.39 3.18 -5.26
N ARG A 144 -2.58 3.88 -6.38
CA ARG A 144 -2.45 3.30 -7.71
C ARG A 144 -1.43 4.11 -8.49
N PHE A 145 -0.40 3.43 -9.00
CA PHE A 145 0.68 4.05 -9.74
C PHE A 145 0.54 3.74 -11.24
N SER A 146 0.97 4.69 -12.07
CA SER A 146 1.05 4.53 -13.52
C SER A 146 2.32 5.19 -14.05
N GLY A 147 2.63 5.01 -15.35
CA GLY A 147 3.74 5.67 -15.99
C GLY A 147 5.08 5.49 -15.31
N GLY A 148 5.85 6.57 -15.19
CA GLY A 148 7.17 6.58 -14.55
C GLY A 148 7.12 6.28 -13.06
N SER A 149 6.02 6.62 -12.38
CA SER A 149 5.83 6.32 -10.96
C SER A 149 5.68 4.81 -10.71
N ALA A 150 4.94 4.10 -11.56
CA ALA A 150 4.82 2.64 -11.48
C ALA A 150 6.17 1.96 -11.75
N GLN A 151 6.86 2.38 -12.80
CA GLN A 151 8.18 1.84 -13.14
C GLN A 151 9.17 2.00 -11.97
N TRP A 152 9.19 3.17 -11.33
CA TRP A 152 10.07 3.42 -10.18
C TRP A 152 9.73 2.51 -9.00
N MET A 153 8.44 2.29 -8.70
CA MET A 153 8.00 1.38 -7.64
C MET A 153 8.46 -0.06 -7.91
N ASP A 154 8.34 -0.51 -9.16
CA ASP A 154 8.74 -1.86 -9.59
C ASP A 154 10.27 -2.03 -9.52
N GLU A 155 11.05 -1.06 -10.03
CA GLU A 155 12.52 -1.08 -10.01
C GLU A 155 13.11 -1.15 -8.59
N HIS A 156 12.42 -0.54 -7.63
CA HIS A 156 12.85 -0.54 -6.22
C HIS A 156 12.17 -1.62 -5.37
N HIS A 157 11.32 -2.47 -5.98
CA HIS A 157 10.55 -3.51 -5.29
C HIS A 157 9.78 -2.98 -4.10
N LEU A 158 9.07 -1.85 -4.30
CA LEU A 158 8.37 -1.13 -3.23
C LEU A 158 6.87 -1.40 -3.25
N ARG A 159 6.29 -1.40 -2.05
CA ARG A 159 4.84 -1.30 -1.82
C ARG A 159 4.54 -0.07 -1.01
N ALA A 160 3.45 0.59 -1.34
CA ALA A 160 2.98 1.77 -0.60
C ALA A 160 1.74 1.45 0.21
N LYS A 161 1.72 1.90 1.46
CA LYS A 161 0.55 1.88 2.34
C LYS A 161 0.08 3.31 2.55
N LEU A 162 -1.24 3.49 2.58
CA LEU A 162 -1.87 4.80 2.71
C LEU A 162 -2.88 4.79 3.84
N SER A 163 -2.82 5.83 4.67
CA SER A 163 -3.86 6.17 5.64
C SER A 163 -4.26 7.62 5.46
N LEU A 164 -5.56 7.88 5.52
CA LEU A 164 -6.13 9.22 5.36
C LEU A 164 -6.99 9.56 6.56
N SER A 165 -6.95 10.83 6.97
CA SER A 165 -7.83 11.39 7.98
C SER A 165 -8.18 12.81 7.60
N HIS A 166 -9.31 13.34 8.09
CA HIS A 166 -9.69 14.74 7.92
C HIS A 166 -10.46 15.25 9.12
N ASP A 167 -10.13 16.45 9.55
CA ASP A 167 -10.79 17.13 10.63
C ASP A 167 -10.52 18.63 10.56
N GLY A 168 -11.42 19.45 11.08
CA GLY A 168 -11.24 20.91 11.20
C GLY A 168 -10.90 21.63 9.90
N GLY A 169 -11.36 21.14 8.73
CA GLY A 169 -11.02 21.73 7.43
C GLY A 169 -9.65 21.34 6.88
N MET A 170 -8.97 20.39 7.52
CA MET A 170 -7.68 19.85 7.08
C MET A 170 -7.83 18.39 6.67
N ALA A 171 -7.08 17.96 5.67
CA ALA A 171 -6.92 16.56 5.27
C ALA A 171 -5.48 16.12 5.51
N LEU A 172 -5.29 15.01 6.20
CA LEU A 172 -4.02 14.39 6.51
C LEU A 172 -3.83 13.11 5.69
N ALA A 173 -2.65 12.90 5.17
CA ALA A 173 -2.22 11.64 4.60
C ALA A 173 -0.96 11.14 5.28
N PHE A 174 -0.87 9.82 5.45
CA PHE A 174 0.30 9.13 5.94
C PHE A 174 0.65 8.00 4.97
N CYS A 175 1.90 7.99 4.50
CA CYS A 175 2.43 7.01 3.57
C CYS A 175 3.58 6.23 4.21
N ILE A 176 3.57 4.92 4.02
CA ILE A 176 4.71 4.05 4.31
C ILE A 176 5.10 3.37 3.00
N LEU A 177 6.38 3.45 2.64
CA LEU A 177 6.98 2.62 1.59
C LEU A 177 7.70 1.44 2.23
N GLU A 178 7.40 0.25 1.76
CA GLU A 178 7.93 -1.02 2.24
C GLU A 178 8.67 -1.73 1.12
N THR A 179 9.83 -2.34 1.41
CA THR A 179 10.49 -3.27 0.48
C THR A 179 10.07 -4.69 0.80
N GLU A 180 9.87 -5.50 -0.24
CA GLU A 180 9.81 -6.96 -0.12
C GLU A 180 11.18 -7.54 -0.45
N THR A 181 11.84 -8.14 0.52
CA THR A 181 13.07 -8.92 0.34
C THR A 181 12.79 -10.40 0.50
#